data_f7f84e902fc56fc20c8e31421adab552
#
_entry.id   f7f84e902fc56fc20c8e31421adab552
#
_cell.length_a   1.000
_cell.length_b   1.000
_cell.length_c   1.000
_cell.angle_alpha   90.00
_cell.angle_beta   90.00
_cell.angle_gamma   90.00
#
_symmetry.space_group_name_H-M   'P 1'
#
loop_
_entity.id
_entity.type
_entity.pdbx_description
1 polymer ?
#
loop_
_entity_poly.entity_id
_entity_poly.type
_entity_poly.pdbx_seq_one_letter_code
_entity_poly.pdbx_strand_id
1 'polypeptide(L)'
;MSRPAIRPHRSGRWTMRMRHTNWPSILGWSVAVFASMWIAFCTSVGPIYRADSSIRTFGLSNALIFAGTWCVCMAVIWLFVRMSQPTSGTRYQLSGVKKASKLAGKLAEKMPKKLGTRIVRLTDRWWKIAALLFAVWGVQFILVPSIFAADLMSQYAEMTRWIASLNGSYVSYADNFNVVDVYPIAHYMWPDTPTYLTNQHNVVLTFLYGGTLVLSQRFTGSIDLGLVTLSFGQLLFAVLTVSFTLSRFFAYARPLRVYNHRNQRNYRASGAWRAFILLFFALNPQVLFSTTALTKSPLFAFAFLWWFGQWYEIFNRRDRTHIPRTLIAGIALSTAFMLISAKYATYIVAVQILLIFVYDRRRWRAHLVALVLPFIIFQGALNIAVNSGAIISGDSIESRGIQIQQIARVMREDPESVSASVRAQLRPIFNLYAMGAAYNPDDADRVKSSGGDGKVETYKWETVTADDMARFNRAWLSLGRSHPVTYIDAFLAKVYGYFDVFDPPYVATSYYLDNSRISNASLLQYWMPSVRSTEYAAASFVGGVPVLGWLTHGNFYVVMCVLLGCAVILLRRWGDLVRYVPLVLLIGVMMMAPANNFERHMLPLAFCAWLMLLQFVHDGRAAWGRERIARVM
;
A
#
# COMPACT_ATOMS: atom_id res chain seq x y z
N MET A 1 45.13 -45.38 -23.11
CA MET A 1 44.01 -45.21 -22.22
C MET A 1 43.39 -43.83 -22.46
N SER A 2 42.36 -43.77 -23.32
CA SER A 2 41.67 -42.57 -23.78
C SER A 2 40.55 -42.22 -22.81
N ARG A 3 40.55 -40.97 -22.31
CA ARG A 3 39.48 -40.44 -21.45
C ARG A 3 38.19 -40.17 -22.29
N PRO A 4 37.01 -40.56 -21.84
CA PRO A 4 35.77 -40.28 -22.55
C PRO A 4 35.36 -38.80 -22.43
N ALA A 5 34.97 -38.22 -23.56
CA ALA A 5 34.46 -36.87 -23.68
C ALA A 5 33.08 -36.76 -23.00
N ILE A 6 32.97 -35.89 -21.99
CA ILE A 6 31.72 -35.56 -21.32
C ILE A 6 30.87 -34.69 -22.27
N ARG A 7 29.80 -35.28 -22.82
CA ARG A 7 28.76 -34.53 -23.58
C ARG A 7 28.07 -33.53 -22.66
N PRO A 8 27.89 -32.27 -23.07
CA PRO A 8 27.14 -31.32 -22.26
C PRO A 8 25.67 -31.69 -22.26
N HIS A 9 25.14 -31.92 -21.07
CA HIS A 9 23.69 -32.09 -20.84
C HIS A 9 22.92 -30.89 -21.41
N ARG A 10 22.07 -31.14 -22.40
CA ARG A 10 21.07 -30.19 -22.92
C ARG A 10 20.12 -29.87 -21.78
N SER A 11 20.34 -28.74 -21.09
CA SER A 11 19.36 -28.13 -20.21
C SER A 11 18.16 -27.74 -21.06
N GLY A 12 17.04 -28.42 -20.86
CA GLY A 12 15.78 -28.11 -21.53
C GLY A 12 15.41 -26.63 -21.33
N ARG A 13 15.74 -25.82 -22.32
CA ARG A 13 15.17 -24.50 -22.51
C ARG A 13 13.73 -24.73 -22.95
N TRP A 14 12.79 -24.54 -22.05
CA TRP A 14 11.46 -24.11 -22.45
C TRP A 14 11.56 -22.65 -22.92
N THR A 15 12.22 -22.44 -24.07
CA THR A 15 11.90 -21.33 -24.94
C THR A 15 10.60 -21.75 -25.62
N MET A 16 9.47 -21.34 -25.07
CA MET A 16 8.26 -21.24 -25.88
C MET A 16 8.65 -20.42 -27.11
N ARG A 17 8.97 -21.09 -28.24
CA ARG A 17 8.92 -20.50 -29.56
C ARG A 17 7.44 -20.27 -29.85
N MET A 18 6.87 -19.19 -29.27
CA MET A 18 5.61 -18.68 -29.77
C MET A 18 5.86 -18.23 -31.21
N ARG A 19 5.30 -18.97 -32.16
CA ARG A 19 5.12 -18.52 -33.53
C ARG A 19 4.60 -17.08 -33.47
N HIS A 20 5.02 -16.25 -34.41
CA HIS A 20 4.64 -14.85 -34.57
C HIS A 20 3.11 -14.68 -34.70
N THR A 21 2.39 -14.80 -33.60
CA THR A 21 1.02 -14.33 -33.51
C THR A 21 1.08 -12.94 -32.88
N ASN A 22 0.38 -11.99 -33.48
CA ASN A 22 0.33 -10.60 -33.00
C ASN A 22 -0.39 -10.42 -31.64
N TRP A 23 -0.94 -11.50 -31.08
CA TRP A 23 -1.72 -11.54 -29.83
C TRP A 23 -1.03 -10.89 -28.62
N PRO A 24 0.27 -11.15 -28.32
CA PRO A 24 0.90 -10.55 -27.14
C PRO A 24 1.10 -9.03 -27.26
N SER A 25 1.17 -8.49 -28.49
CA SER A 25 1.24 -7.06 -28.69
C SER A 25 -0.15 -6.41 -28.56
N ILE A 26 -1.20 -7.06 -29.07
CA ILE A 26 -2.59 -6.62 -28.94
C ILE A 26 -2.96 -6.54 -27.47
N LEU A 27 -2.74 -7.62 -26.70
CA LEU A 27 -3.01 -7.63 -25.25
C LEU A 27 -2.26 -6.50 -24.50
N GLY A 28 -0.99 -6.30 -24.83
CA GLY A 28 -0.20 -5.22 -24.19
C GLY A 28 -0.77 -3.84 -24.45
N TRP A 29 -1.14 -3.55 -25.70
CA TRP A 29 -1.78 -2.29 -26.06
C TRP A 29 -3.18 -2.15 -25.44
N SER A 30 -3.98 -3.21 -25.42
CA SER A 30 -5.32 -3.20 -24.80
C SER A 30 -5.23 -2.86 -23.32
N VAL A 31 -4.30 -3.47 -22.58
CA VAL A 31 -4.08 -3.16 -21.14
C VAL A 31 -3.61 -1.72 -20.95
N ALA A 32 -2.67 -1.23 -21.78
CA ALA A 32 -2.15 0.13 -21.67
C ALA A 32 -3.25 1.17 -21.97
N VAL A 33 -4.05 0.95 -23.02
CA VAL A 33 -5.19 1.81 -23.38
C VAL A 33 -6.23 1.79 -22.28
N PHE A 34 -6.67 0.61 -21.83
CA PHE A 34 -7.69 0.50 -20.79
C PHE A 34 -7.24 1.16 -19.46
N ALA A 35 -6.04 0.89 -18.99
CA ALA A 35 -5.53 1.46 -17.74
C ALA A 35 -5.36 2.99 -17.84
N SER A 36 -4.86 3.50 -18.99
CA SER A 36 -4.74 4.95 -19.20
C SER A 36 -6.10 5.64 -19.35
N MET A 37 -7.10 4.98 -19.97
CA MET A 37 -8.48 5.47 -20.03
C MET A 37 -9.12 5.49 -18.64
N TRP A 38 -8.88 4.48 -17.81
CA TRP A 38 -9.38 4.45 -16.43
C TRP A 38 -8.82 5.61 -15.60
N ILE A 39 -7.51 5.86 -15.63
CA ILE A 39 -6.88 7.00 -14.96
C ILE A 39 -7.48 8.32 -15.49
N ALA A 40 -7.57 8.48 -16.82
CA ALA A 40 -8.12 9.67 -17.44
C ALA A 40 -9.59 9.89 -17.05
N PHE A 41 -10.37 8.82 -16.96
CA PHE A 41 -11.76 8.87 -16.53
C PHE A 41 -11.86 9.32 -15.08
N CYS A 42 -11.11 8.70 -14.15
CA CYS A 42 -11.07 9.11 -12.74
C CYS A 42 -10.69 10.58 -12.58
N THR A 43 -9.67 11.06 -13.33
CA THR A 43 -9.28 12.48 -13.30
C THR A 43 -10.39 13.38 -13.88
N SER A 44 -11.10 12.94 -14.94
CA SER A 44 -12.14 13.74 -15.58
C SER A 44 -13.40 13.88 -14.73
N VAL A 45 -13.72 12.88 -13.91
CA VAL A 45 -14.86 12.92 -12.97
C VAL A 45 -14.51 13.55 -11.62
N GLY A 46 -13.22 13.79 -11.35
CA GLY A 46 -12.76 14.42 -10.11
C GLY A 46 -13.50 15.73 -9.77
N PRO A 47 -13.62 16.70 -10.69
CA PRO A 47 -14.38 17.94 -10.42
C PRO A 47 -15.84 17.69 -10.06
N ILE A 48 -16.49 16.65 -10.65
CA ILE A 48 -17.88 16.28 -10.35
C ILE A 48 -18.02 15.81 -8.91
N TYR A 49 -17.16 14.89 -8.47
CA TYR A 49 -17.27 14.28 -7.14
C TYR A 49 -16.71 15.15 -6.03
N ARG A 50 -15.75 16.02 -6.29
CA ARG A 50 -15.36 17.08 -5.34
C ARG A 50 -16.48 18.07 -5.07
N ALA A 51 -17.36 18.29 -6.07
CA ALA A 51 -18.57 19.11 -5.91
C ALA A 51 -19.79 18.30 -5.39
N ASP A 52 -19.57 17.04 -4.98
CA ASP A 52 -20.62 16.10 -4.55
C ASP A 52 -21.82 16.01 -5.51
N SER A 53 -21.52 16.03 -6.81
CA SER A 53 -22.49 15.97 -7.90
C SER A 53 -22.63 14.56 -8.49
N SER A 54 -23.37 14.41 -9.58
CA SER A 54 -23.61 13.13 -10.28
C SER A 54 -22.90 13.08 -11.62
N ILE A 55 -22.55 11.87 -12.05
CA ILE A 55 -22.00 11.61 -13.39
C ILE A 55 -22.89 12.13 -14.51
N ARG A 56 -24.18 12.35 -14.24
CA ARG A 56 -25.13 12.98 -15.19
C ARG A 56 -24.70 14.39 -15.59
N THR A 57 -23.89 15.07 -14.77
CA THR A 57 -23.34 16.42 -15.06
C THR A 57 -22.07 16.38 -15.90
N PHE A 58 -21.66 15.20 -16.39
CA PHE A 58 -20.48 15.06 -17.23
C PHE A 58 -20.63 15.86 -18.54
N GLY A 59 -19.87 16.93 -18.68
CA GLY A 59 -19.94 17.86 -19.80
C GLY A 59 -18.66 17.90 -20.64
N LEU A 60 -18.60 18.92 -21.52
CA LEU A 60 -17.48 19.12 -22.43
C LEU A 60 -16.15 19.32 -21.70
N SER A 61 -16.14 20.04 -20.57
CA SER A 61 -14.95 20.26 -19.75
C SER A 61 -14.36 18.94 -19.25
N ASN A 62 -15.22 18.03 -18.77
CA ASN A 62 -14.80 16.70 -18.31
C ASN A 62 -14.24 15.86 -19.47
N ALA A 63 -14.87 15.94 -20.67
CA ALA A 63 -14.38 15.26 -21.87
C ALA A 63 -13.00 15.78 -22.32
N LEU A 64 -12.75 17.09 -22.21
CA LEU A 64 -11.44 17.68 -22.50
C LEU A 64 -10.37 17.26 -21.48
N ILE A 65 -10.71 17.23 -20.18
CA ILE A 65 -9.83 16.69 -19.12
C ILE A 65 -9.50 15.23 -19.41
N PHE A 66 -10.52 14.41 -19.76
CA PHE A 66 -10.33 13.01 -20.12
C PHE A 66 -9.32 12.87 -21.28
N ALA A 67 -9.56 13.54 -22.40
CA ALA A 67 -8.71 13.45 -23.57
C ALA A 67 -7.27 13.90 -23.27
N GLY A 68 -7.10 15.04 -22.58
CA GLY A 68 -5.80 15.56 -22.19
C GLY A 68 -5.03 14.61 -21.27
N THR A 69 -5.69 14.11 -20.22
CA THR A 69 -5.08 13.16 -19.27
C THR A 69 -4.73 11.84 -19.96
N TRP A 70 -5.60 11.33 -20.82
CA TRP A 70 -5.32 10.11 -21.58
C TRP A 70 -4.07 10.26 -22.44
N CYS A 71 -3.94 11.37 -23.19
CA CYS A 71 -2.75 11.68 -23.98
C CYS A 71 -1.49 11.76 -23.09
N VAL A 72 -1.57 12.38 -21.92
CA VAL A 72 -0.46 12.45 -20.97
C VAL A 72 -0.08 11.05 -20.46
N CYS A 73 -1.04 10.22 -20.07
CA CYS A 73 -0.78 8.85 -19.62
C CYS A 73 -0.08 8.02 -20.72
N MET A 74 -0.57 8.09 -21.95
CA MET A 74 0.05 7.41 -23.10
C MET A 74 1.47 7.92 -23.38
N ALA A 75 1.70 9.24 -23.26
CA ALA A 75 3.04 9.82 -23.38
C ALA A 75 3.99 9.35 -22.26
N VAL A 76 3.50 9.23 -21.03
CA VAL A 76 4.29 8.71 -19.89
C VAL A 76 4.63 7.23 -20.09
N ILE A 77 3.69 6.39 -20.53
CA ILE A 77 3.96 4.99 -20.87
C ILE A 77 5.03 4.90 -21.97
N TRP A 78 4.89 5.71 -23.02
CA TRP A 78 5.88 5.78 -24.09
C TRP A 78 7.25 6.24 -23.57
N LEU A 79 7.29 7.24 -22.67
CA LEU A 79 8.52 7.69 -22.03
C LEU A 79 9.19 6.56 -21.23
N PHE A 80 8.44 5.81 -20.44
CA PHE A 80 8.96 4.65 -19.70
C PHE A 80 9.55 3.60 -20.68
N VAL A 81 8.84 3.25 -21.74
CA VAL A 81 9.36 2.34 -22.76
C VAL A 81 10.67 2.88 -23.34
N ARG A 82 10.76 4.17 -23.63
CA ARG A 82 11.99 4.82 -24.14
C ARG A 82 13.13 4.83 -23.13
N MET A 83 12.86 5.10 -21.85
CA MET A 83 13.87 5.08 -20.79
C MET A 83 14.52 3.70 -20.62
N SER A 84 13.82 2.64 -20.98
CA SER A 84 14.33 1.27 -20.93
C SER A 84 15.20 0.90 -22.13
N GLN A 85 15.20 1.71 -23.21
CA GLN A 85 15.99 1.48 -24.41
C GLN A 85 17.36 2.18 -24.30
N PRO A 86 18.44 1.62 -24.84
CA PRO A 86 19.74 2.27 -24.83
C PRO A 86 19.79 3.45 -25.81
N THR A 87 20.57 4.44 -25.44
CA THR A 87 20.72 5.72 -26.15
C THR A 87 21.55 5.67 -27.43
N SER A 88 21.94 4.50 -27.94
CA SER A 88 22.83 4.39 -29.09
C SER A 88 22.14 3.91 -30.36
N GLY A 89 22.06 4.79 -31.35
CA GLY A 89 22.18 4.41 -32.76
C GLY A 89 20.94 4.20 -33.61
N THR A 90 19.85 4.94 -33.43
CA THR A 90 18.80 4.98 -34.46
C THR A 90 18.51 6.40 -34.95
N ARG A 91 18.55 6.55 -36.28
CA ARG A 91 18.44 7.80 -37.05
C ARG A 91 17.07 8.53 -36.99
N TYR A 92 16.10 8.02 -36.23
CA TYR A 92 14.80 8.68 -36.03
C TYR A 92 14.69 9.27 -34.64
N GLN A 93 15.27 10.46 -34.45
CA GLN A 93 15.10 11.25 -33.24
C GLN A 93 14.23 12.46 -33.57
N LEU A 94 12.97 12.46 -33.15
CA LEU A 94 12.16 13.66 -33.07
C LEU A 94 12.84 14.70 -32.18
N SER A 95 13.03 15.95 -32.68
CA SER A 95 13.82 17.01 -32.05
C SER A 95 13.40 17.38 -30.63
N GLY A 96 12.10 17.23 -30.28
CA GLY A 96 11.58 17.50 -28.94
C GLY A 96 12.01 16.48 -27.88
N VAL A 97 12.18 15.20 -28.26
CA VAL A 97 12.59 14.12 -27.34
C VAL A 97 14.09 14.20 -27.02
N LYS A 98 14.90 14.77 -27.93
CA LYS A 98 16.31 15.10 -27.62
C LYS A 98 16.42 16.06 -26.45
N LYS A 99 15.51 17.03 -26.32
CA LYS A 99 15.53 17.97 -25.20
C LYS A 99 15.15 17.30 -23.86
N ALA A 100 14.09 16.49 -23.80
CA ALA A 100 13.65 15.84 -22.57
C ALA A 100 14.60 14.73 -22.11
N SER A 101 15.08 13.85 -23.03
CA SER A 101 16.09 12.85 -22.67
C SER A 101 17.48 13.45 -22.39
N LYS A 102 17.81 14.58 -23.05
CA LYS A 102 18.99 15.39 -22.71
C LYS A 102 18.84 16.10 -21.36
N LEU A 103 17.62 16.51 -20.98
CA LEU A 103 17.36 17.15 -19.68
C LEU A 103 17.47 16.09 -18.54
N ALA A 104 16.85 14.94 -18.68
CA ALA A 104 17.00 13.83 -17.75
C ALA A 104 18.43 13.26 -17.72
N GLY A 105 19.08 13.15 -18.88
CA GLY A 105 20.50 12.80 -18.98
C GLY A 105 21.42 13.88 -18.43
N LYS A 106 21.13 15.17 -18.67
CA LYS A 106 21.91 16.30 -18.13
C LYS A 106 21.74 16.48 -16.62
N LEU A 107 20.57 16.17 -16.06
CA LEU A 107 20.37 16.12 -14.60
C LEU A 107 21.18 14.97 -13.98
N ALA A 108 21.24 13.81 -14.65
CA ALA A 108 22.05 12.67 -14.22
C ALA A 108 23.56 12.85 -14.49
N GLU A 109 23.95 13.59 -15.56
CA GLU A 109 25.34 13.91 -15.93
C GLU A 109 25.92 15.12 -15.17
N LYS A 110 25.08 16.03 -14.67
CA LYS A 110 25.55 17.27 -14.00
C LYS A 110 26.06 17.05 -12.58
N MET A 111 25.92 15.86 -12.00
CA MET A 111 26.55 15.59 -10.71
C MET A 111 28.08 15.50 -10.90
N PRO A 112 28.87 16.32 -10.21
CA PRO A 112 30.33 16.23 -10.28
C PRO A 112 30.78 14.80 -10.01
N LYS A 113 31.64 14.25 -10.88
CA LYS A 113 32.12 12.84 -10.76
C LYS A 113 32.63 12.52 -9.34
N LYS A 114 33.31 13.47 -8.70
CA LYS A 114 33.78 13.36 -7.30
C LYS A 114 32.62 13.17 -6.32
N LEU A 115 31.54 13.95 -6.46
CA LEU A 115 30.36 13.86 -5.60
C LEU A 115 29.62 12.55 -5.80
N GLY A 116 29.39 12.14 -7.05
CA GLY A 116 28.78 10.85 -7.36
C GLY A 116 29.55 9.66 -6.77
N THR A 117 30.89 9.69 -6.83
CA THR A 117 31.73 8.65 -6.22
C THR A 117 31.64 8.67 -4.69
N ARG A 118 31.57 9.85 -4.07
CA ARG A 118 31.41 10.00 -2.62
C ARG A 118 30.05 9.41 -2.16
N ILE A 119 28.96 9.70 -2.86
CA ILE A 119 27.64 9.13 -2.57
C ILE A 119 27.65 7.60 -2.69
N VAL A 120 28.26 7.06 -3.74
CA VAL A 120 28.39 5.60 -3.89
C VAL A 120 29.15 4.99 -2.71
N ARG A 121 30.21 5.61 -2.21
CA ARG A 121 30.95 5.14 -1.02
C ARG A 121 30.14 5.24 0.27
N LEU A 122 29.33 6.28 0.44
CA LEU A 122 28.48 6.47 1.60
C LEU A 122 27.27 5.53 1.62
N THR A 123 26.93 4.92 0.47
CA THR A 123 25.75 4.06 0.31
C THR A 123 26.10 2.66 -0.21
N ASP A 124 27.34 2.23 -0.08
CA ASP A 124 27.80 0.92 -0.57
C ASP A 124 27.46 -0.25 0.35
N ARG A 125 27.12 0.04 1.62
CA ARG A 125 26.75 -0.93 2.65
C ARG A 125 25.48 -0.51 3.37
N TRP A 126 24.66 -1.48 3.75
CA TRP A 126 23.37 -1.24 4.42
C TRP A 126 23.52 -0.42 5.71
N TRP A 127 24.54 -0.70 6.53
CA TRP A 127 24.74 0.02 7.81
C TRP A 127 25.10 1.49 7.63
N LYS A 128 25.77 1.88 6.52
CA LYS A 128 26.04 3.30 6.20
C LYS A 128 24.74 4.02 5.83
N ILE A 129 23.87 3.35 5.06
CA ILE A 129 22.53 3.87 4.73
C ILE A 129 21.72 4.00 6.02
N ALA A 130 21.78 2.98 6.91
CA ALA A 130 21.11 2.99 8.20
C ALA A 130 21.57 4.17 9.07
N ALA A 131 22.87 4.42 9.16
CA ALA A 131 23.41 5.55 9.91
C ALA A 131 22.93 6.90 9.37
N LEU A 132 22.88 7.07 8.03
CA LEU A 132 22.39 8.30 7.40
C LEU A 132 20.89 8.51 7.67
N LEU A 133 20.07 7.47 7.51
CA LEU A 133 18.64 7.56 7.77
C LEU A 133 18.35 7.77 9.27
N PHE A 134 19.06 7.05 10.14
CA PHE A 134 18.90 7.22 11.59
C PHE A 134 19.29 8.64 12.05
N ALA A 135 20.30 9.24 11.44
CA ALA A 135 20.68 10.63 11.75
C ALA A 135 19.54 11.62 11.42
N VAL A 136 18.86 11.45 10.28
CA VAL A 136 17.74 12.33 9.89
C VAL A 136 16.48 11.99 10.68
N TRP A 137 16.08 10.73 10.70
CA TRP A 137 14.83 10.29 11.36
C TRP A 137 14.92 10.30 12.87
N GLY A 138 16.15 10.18 13.43
CA GLY A 138 16.38 10.36 14.85
C GLY A 138 16.14 11.79 15.32
N VAL A 139 16.49 12.79 14.49
CA VAL A 139 16.11 14.19 14.77
C VAL A 139 14.60 14.33 14.76
N GLN A 140 13.90 13.79 13.75
CA GLN A 140 12.44 13.77 13.69
C GLN A 140 11.83 13.10 14.92
N PHE A 141 12.38 11.95 15.36
CA PHE A 141 11.92 11.27 16.56
C PHE A 141 12.09 12.11 17.83
N ILE A 142 13.17 12.89 17.96
CA ILE A 142 13.36 13.80 19.11
C ILE A 142 12.35 14.93 19.09
N LEU A 143 12.08 15.49 17.91
CA LEU A 143 11.13 16.59 17.73
C LEU A 143 9.68 16.14 17.88
N VAL A 144 9.32 14.99 17.29
CA VAL A 144 7.98 14.40 17.30
C VAL A 144 8.10 12.91 17.69
N PRO A 145 8.25 12.60 18.98
CA PRO A 145 8.56 11.26 19.45
C PRO A 145 7.46 10.23 19.21
N SER A 146 6.23 10.67 18.97
CA SER A 146 5.13 9.77 18.62
C SER A 146 4.06 10.50 17.81
N ILE A 147 3.57 9.80 16.78
CA ILE A 147 2.35 10.14 16.05
C ILE A 147 1.44 8.92 16.19
N PHE A 148 0.22 9.08 16.69
CA PHE A 148 -0.69 7.97 16.87
C PHE A 148 -2.10 8.29 16.36
N ALA A 149 -2.81 7.26 15.92
CA ALA A 149 -4.14 7.34 15.36
C ALA A 149 -5.16 6.63 16.25
N ALA A 150 -6.44 6.77 15.93
CA ALA A 150 -7.56 6.16 16.64
C ALA A 150 -7.39 4.65 16.85
N ASP A 151 -6.87 3.92 15.84
CA ASP A 151 -6.62 2.47 15.93
C ASP A 151 -5.79 2.09 17.20
N LEU A 152 -4.79 2.90 17.55
CA LEU A 152 -3.94 2.64 18.73
C LEU A 152 -4.71 2.78 20.04
N MET A 153 -5.56 3.79 20.14
CA MET A 153 -6.36 4.04 21.34
C MET A 153 -7.43 2.95 21.53
N SER A 154 -8.03 2.47 20.43
CA SER A 154 -8.93 1.31 20.47
C SER A 154 -8.22 0.06 20.99
N GLN A 155 -7.01 -0.22 20.51
CA GLN A 155 -6.21 -1.36 20.96
C GLN A 155 -5.80 -1.24 22.44
N TYR A 156 -5.48 -0.03 22.90
CA TYR A 156 -5.19 0.24 24.30
C TYR A 156 -6.41 0.00 25.19
N ALA A 157 -7.57 0.52 24.80
CA ALA A 157 -8.81 0.34 25.56
C ALA A 157 -9.24 -1.14 25.60
N GLU A 158 -9.16 -1.85 24.48
CA GLU A 158 -9.45 -3.28 24.37
C GLU A 158 -8.56 -4.10 25.32
N MET A 159 -7.25 -3.82 25.31
CA MET A 159 -6.29 -4.50 26.19
C MET A 159 -6.52 -4.17 27.66
N THR A 160 -6.83 -2.93 28.00
CA THR A 160 -7.14 -2.51 29.38
C THR A 160 -8.35 -3.27 29.92
N ARG A 161 -9.42 -3.40 29.13
CA ARG A 161 -10.64 -4.10 29.52
C ARG A 161 -10.44 -5.61 29.64
N TRP A 162 -9.68 -6.19 28.71
CA TRP A 162 -9.32 -7.60 28.80
C TRP A 162 -8.55 -7.91 30.10
N ILE A 163 -7.58 -7.08 30.47
CA ILE A 163 -6.84 -7.26 31.75
C ILE A 163 -7.77 -7.04 32.96
N ALA A 164 -8.68 -6.06 32.90
CA ALA A 164 -9.65 -5.84 33.96
C ALA A 164 -10.57 -7.06 34.15
N SER A 165 -11.01 -7.69 33.08
CA SER A 165 -11.82 -8.91 33.12
C SER A 165 -11.08 -10.10 33.73
N LEU A 166 -9.78 -10.24 33.45
CA LEU A 166 -8.94 -11.27 34.08
C LEU A 166 -8.77 -11.06 35.61
N ASN A 167 -8.92 -9.81 36.06
CA ASN A 167 -8.89 -9.46 37.50
C ASN A 167 -10.29 -9.52 38.15
N GLY A 168 -11.28 -10.09 37.46
CA GLY A 168 -12.65 -10.26 37.96
C GLY A 168 -13.54 -9.02 37.87
N SER A 169 -13.11 -7.95 37.18
CA SER A 169 -13.93 -6.77 36.95
C SER A 169 -14.90 -7.06 35.80
N TYR A 170 -16.20 -6.87 36.05
CA TYR A 170 -17.20 -6.94 34.99
C TYR A 170 -17.11 -5.71 34.09
N VAL A 171 -17.05 -5.94 32.79
CA VAL A 171 -17.11 -4.91 31.75
C VAL A 171 -18.23 -5.25 30.79
N SER A 172 -19.16 -4.33 30.58
CA SER A 172 -20.24 -4.52 29.59
C SER A 172 -19.66 -4.71 28.18
N TYR A 173 -20.24 -5.60 27.39
CA TYR A 173 -19.87 -5.74 26.00
C TYR A 173 -20.14 -4.45 25.21
N ALA A 174 -21.26 -3.76 25.48
CA ALA A 174 -21.54 -2.48 24.88
C ALA A 174 -20.44 -1.46 25.14
N ASP A 175 -19.98 -1.33 26.38
CA ASP A 175 -18.88 -0.44 26.75
C ASP A 175 -17.53 -0.89 26.14
N ASN A 176 -17.33 -2.17 25.99
CA ASN A 176 -16.10 -2.69 25.37
C ASN A 176 -16.07 -2.44 23.86
N PHE A 177 -17.18 -2.65 23.15
CA PHE A 177 -17.23 -2.59 21.70
C PHE A 177 -17.63 -1.22 21.16
N ASN A 178 -18.16 -0.35 22.00
CA ASN A 178 -18.36 1.08 21.70
C ASN A 178 -17.13 1.91 22.09
N VAL A 179 -15.96 1.33 21.88
CA VAL A 179 -14.71 2.00 22.21
C VAL A 179 -14.36 3.00 21.13
N VAL A 180 -14.06 4.21 21.52
CA VAL A 180 -13.26 5.26 20.86
C VAL A 180 -13.36 5.27 19.33
N ASP A 181 -13.56 4.13 18.71
CA ASP A 181 -13.79 3.98 17.29
C ASP A 181 -15.22 3.51 17.00
N VAL A 182 -15.74 4.01 15.95
CA VAL A 182 -17.11 4.07 15.50
C VAL A 182 -17.64 2.71 15.01
N TYR A 183 -16.95 1.60 15.33
CA TYR A 183 -17.18 0.30 14.72
C TYR A 183 -17.29 -0.81 15.77
N PRO A 184 -18.43 -0.87 16.46
CA PRO A 184 -18.67 -1.99 17.37
C PRO A 184 -18.88 -3.27 16.58
N ILE A 185 -18.69 -4.37 17.27
CA ILE A 185 -19.03 -5.69 16.74
C ILE A 185 -20.50 -5.97 17.04
N ALA A 186 -21.25 -6.40 16.02
CA ALA A 186 -22.66 -6.73 16.17
C ALA A 186 -22.90 -7.79 17.25
N HIS A 187 -23.96 -7.61 18.04
CA HIS A 187 -24.23 -8.43 19.21
C HIS A 187 -24.37 -9.93 18.88
N TYR A 188 -24.86 -10.30 17.70
CA TYR A 188 -24.98 -11.72 17.29
C TYR A 188 -23.62 -12.42 17.12
N MET A 189 -22.53 -11.66 17.12
CA MET A 189 -21.16 -12.19 17.06
C MET A 189 -20.53 -12.33 18.46
N TRP A 190 -21.23 -11.89 19.52
CA TRP A 190 -20.71 -11.97 20.86
C TRP A 190 -20.76 -13.42 21.35
N PRO A 191 -19.71 -13.94 21.94
CA PRO A 191 -19.70 -15.29 22.50
C PRO A 191 -20.51 -15.35 23.79
N ASP A 192 -21.05 -16.54 24.09
CA ASP A 192 -21.74 -16.81 25.36
C ASP A 192 -20.83 -16.63 26.57
N THR A 193 -19.55 -16.98 26.41
CA THR A 193 -18.52 -16.75 27.43
C THR A 193 -17.83 -15.44 27.14
N PRO A 194 -17.72 -14.52 28.11
CA PRO A 194 -17.09 -13.22 27.91
C PRO A 194 -15.67 -13.32 27.38
N THR A 195 -15.40 -12.72 26.22
CA THR A 195 -14.07 -12.37 25.76
C THR A 195 -14.08 -10.92 25.31
N TYR A 196 -13.04 -10.17 25.63
CA TYR A 196 -12.94 -8.74 25.32
C TYR A 196 -11.90 -8.45 24.25
N LEU A 197 -11.30 -9.49 23.66
CA LEU A 197 -10.36 -9.37 22.57
C LEU A 197 -11.05 -9.55 21.23
N THR A 198 -10.76 -8.67 20.30
CA THR A 198 -11.29 -8.76 18.94
C THR A 198 -10.17 -8.83 17.91
N ASN A 199 -10.48 -9.37 16.75
CA ASN A 199 -9.60 -9.26 15.59
C ASN A 199 -9.96 -8.06 14.69
N GLN A 200 -10.62 -7.02 15.23
CA GLN A 200 -10.96 -5.82 14.46
C GLN A 200 -9.70 -5.15 13.89
N HIS A 201 -8.72 -4.88 14.75
CA HIS A 201 -7.46 -4.22 14.41
C HIS A 201 -6.25 -5.17 14.30
N ASN A 202 -6.46 -6.46 14.20
CA ASN A 202 -5.47 -7.53 14.35
C ASN A 202 -5.00 -7.70 15.81
N VAL A 203 -5.45 -8.78 16.43
CA VAL A 203 -5.24 -9.05 17.85
C VAL A 203 -3.76 -9.06 18.27
N VAL A 204 -2.84 -9.48 17.38
CA VAL A 204 -1.39 -9.46 17.69
C VAL A 204 -0.89 -8.03 17.88
N LEU A 205 -1.41 -7.06 17.12
CA LEU A 205 -1.10 -5.64 17.35
C LEU A 205 -1.76 -5.12 18.64
N THR A 206 -2.95 -5.60 19.00
CA THR A 206 -3.58 -5.28 20.29
C THR A 206 -2.67 -5.70 21.44
N PHE A 207 -2.10 -6.90 21.40
CA PHE A 207 -1.11 -7.33 22.41
C PHE A 207 0.17 -6.49 22.38
N LEU A 208 0.70 -6.19 21.19
CA LEU A 208 1.93 -5.41 21.07
C LEU A 208 1.72 -3.95 21.49
N TYR A 209 0.76 -3.27 20.87
CA TYR A 209 0.52 -1.84 21.07
C TYR A 209 -0.22 -1.59 22.39
N GLY A 210 -1.40 -2.16 22.53
CA GLY A 210 -2.22 -2.01 23.74
C GLY A 210 -1.51 -2.53 24.97
N GLY A 211 -0.87 -3.72 24.90
CA GLY A 211 -0.11 -4.30 26.01
C GLY A 211 1.06 -3.42 26.47
N THR A 212 1.81 -2.85 25.52
CA THR A 212 2.92 -1.92 25.86
C THR A 212 2.39 -0.67 26.56
N LEU A 213 1.26 -0.10 26.10
CA LEU A 213 0.67 1.09 26.73
C LEU A 213 0.12 0.77 28.13
N VAL A 214 -0.54 -0.38 28.31
CA VAL A 214 -1.03 -0.81 29.64
C VAL A 214 0.13 -1.05 30.61
N LEU A 215 1.20 -1.67 30.16
CA LEU A 215 2.41 -1.84 30.98
C LEU A 215 3.01 -0.48 31.37
N SER A 216 3.12 0.44 30.42
CA SER A 216 3.58 1.81 30.68
C SER A 216 2.70 2.48 31.75
N GLN A 217 1.38 2.47 31.55
CA GLN A 217 0.42 3.04 32.52
C GLN A 217 0.57 2.43 33.90
N ARG A 218 0.74 1.10 33.98
CA ARG A 218 0.87 0.40 35.27
C ARG A 218 2.16 0.75 36.01
N PHE A 219 3.28 0.91 35.30
CA PHE A 219 4.59 1.14 35.93
C PHE A 219 4.92 2.61 36.13
N THR A 220 4.40 3.51 35.30
CA THR A 220 4.76 4.94 35.30
C THR A 220 3.58 5.87 35.61
N GLY A 221 2.36 5.36 35.67
CA GLY A 221 1.15 6.19 35.78
C GLY A 221 0.77 6.91 34.51
N SER A 222 1.49 6.68 33.38
CA SER A 222 1.26 7.32 32.09
C SER A 222 1.51 6.34 30.93
N ILE A 223 0.85 6.57 29.79
CA ILE A 223 1.10 5.82 28.55
C ILE A 223 2.34 6.34 27.77
N ASP A 224 2.94 7.45 28.19
CA ASP A 224 3.98 8.15 27.44
C ASP A 224 5.22 7.32 27.18
N LEU A 225 5.74 6.60 28.19
CA LEU A 225 6.90 5.72 28.00
C LEU A 225 6.59 4.60 27.01
N GLY A 226 5.36 4.07 27.02
CA GLY A 226 4.90 3.08 26.04
C GLY A 226 4.86 3.64 24.62
N LEU A 227 4.33 4.85 24.44
CA LEU A 227 4.30 5.53 23.15
C LEU A 227 5.70 5.76 22.58
N VAL A 228 6.62 6.29 23.41
CA VAL A 228 8.02 6.52 23.01
C VAL A 228 8.72 5.20 22.66
N THR A 229 8.50 4.15 23.45
CA THR A 229 9.11 2.83 23.23
C THR A 229 8.62 2.22 21.91
N LEU A 230 7.31 2.26 21.64
CA LEU A 230 6.73 1.75 20.39
C LEU A 230 7.22 2.54 19.18
N SER A 231 7.24 3.87 19.27
CA SER A 231 7.72 4.74 18.19
C SER A 231 9.21 4.53 17.91
N PHE A 232 10.03 4.39 18.96
CA PHE A 232 11.46 4.08 18.77
C PHE A 232 11.65 2.70 18.13
N GLY A 233 10.89 1.71 18.55
CA GLY A 233 10.90 0.37 17.92
C GLY A 233 10.52 0.44 16.45
N GLN A 234 9.49 1.22 16.08
CA GLN A 234 9.09 1.43 14.70
C GLN A 234 10.13 2.20 13.89
N LEU A 235 10.76 3.23 14.48
CA LEU A 235 11.89 3.94 13.86
C LEU A 235 13.03 2.97 13.53
N LEU A 236 13.45 2.14 14.47
CA LEU A 236 14.50 1.14 14.24
C LEU A 236 14.11 0.14 13.16
N PHE A 237 12.88 -0.34 13.17
CA PHE A 237 12.34 -1.22 12.13
C PHE A 237 12.35 -0.54 10.76
N ALA A 238 11.93 0.72 10.67
CA ALA A 238 11.97 1.50 9.44
C ALA A 238 13.41 1.68 8.92
N VAL A 239 14.34 2.09 9.78
CA VAL A 239 15.77 2.25 9.44
C VAL A 239 16.35 0.95 8.88
N LEU A 240 16.11 -0.18 9.53
CA LEU A 240 16.65 -1.47 9.11
C LEU A 240 16.04 -1.94 7.78
N THR A 241 14.70 -1.91 7.68
CA THR A 241 13.98 -2.43 6.49
C THR A 241 14.29 -1.61 5.25
N VAL A 242 14.29 -0.27 5.36
CA VAL A 242 14.66 0.63 4.26
C VAL A 242 16.12 0.43 3.88
N SER A 243 17.05 0.42 4.84
CA SER A 243 18.48 0.28 4.56
C SER A 243 18.82 -1.06 3.90
N PHE A 244 18.25 -2.16 4.37
CA PHE A 244 18.40 -3.47 3.73
C PHE A 244 17.85 -3.48 2.31
N THR A 245 16.70 -2.84 2.08
CA THR A 245 16.10 -2.77 0.76
C THR A 245 16.91 -1.89 -0.18
N LEU A 246 17.26 -0.68 0.21
CA LEU A 246 18.05 0.24 -0.62
C LEU A 246 19.42 -0.38 -0.98
N SER A 247 20.10 -1.02 -0.02
CA SER A 247 21.39 -1.68 -0.30
C SER A 247 21.26 -2.76 -1.37
N ARG A 248 20.17 -3.51 -1.41
CA ARG A 248 19.87 -4.52 -2.44
C ARG A 248 19.69 -3.88 -3.81
N PHE A 249 18.85 -2.87 -3.90
CA PHE A 249 18.63 -2.17 -5.18
C PHE A 249 19.87 -1.42 -5.68
N PHE A 250 20.71 -0.93 -4.79
CA PHE A 250 21.95 -0.23 -5.16
C PHE A 250 23.08 -1.19 -5.59
N ALA A 251 23.13 -2.41 -5.05
CA ALA A 251 24.21 -3.36 -5.27
C ALA A 251 23.90 -4.40 -6.36
N TYR A 252 22.64 -4.89 -6.42
CA TYR A 252 22.24 -5.96 -7.32
C TYR A 252 21.70 -5.40 -8.63
N ALA A 253 22.63 -5.14 -9.58
CA ALA A 253 22.21 -5.05 -10.98
C ALA A 253 22.35 -6.44 -11.61
N ARG A 254 21.41 -6.87 -12.47
CA ARG A 254 21.54 -8.09 -13.24
C ARG A 254 22.88 -8.07 -13.96
N PRO A 255 23.79 -9.06 -13.73
CA PRO A 255 25.00 -9.11 -14.51
C PRO A 255 24.63 -9.38 -15.95
N LEU A 256 24.97 -8.47 -16.85
CA LEU A 256 25.05 -8.77 -18.26
C LEU A 256 26.03 -9.97 -18.39
N ARG A 257 25.54 -11.12 -18.83
CA ARG A 257 26.40 -12.18 -19.34
C ARG A 257 26.99 -11.67 -20.66
N VAL A 258 27.97 -10.79 -20.58
CA VAL A 258 28.83 -10.49 -21.70
C VAL A 258 29.94 -11.55 -21.67
N TYR A 259 30.05 -12.28 -22.77
CA TYR A 259 30.99 -13.41 -22.96
C TYR A 259 32.47 -12.97 -22.97
N ASN A 260 32.79 -11.75 -22.64
CA ASN A 260 34.15 -11.23 -22.53
C ASN A 260 34.52 -10.97 -21.06
N HIS A 261 35.37 -11.81 -20.51
CA HIS A 261 35.92 -11.73 -19.16
C HIS A 261 36.54 -10.36 -18.77
N ARG A 262 36.83 -9.48 -19.73
CA ARG A 262 37.45 -8.15 -19.48
C ARG A 262 36.51 -6.99 -19.23
N ASN A 263 35.20 -7.10 -19.52
CA ASN A 263 34.23 -6.00 -19.38
C ASN A 263 32.97 -6.40 -18.57
N GLN A 264 33.15 -7.00 -17.40
CA GLN A 264 32.06 -7.13 -16.44
C GLN A 264 31.71 -5.73 -15.86
N ARG A 265 31.01 -4.90 -16.62
CA ARG A 265 30.38 -3.70 -16.05
C ARG A 265 29.24 -4.16 -15.16
N ASN A 266 29.50 -4.22 -13.86
CA ASN A 266 28.46 -4.31 -12.87
C ASN A 266 27.62 -3.03 -12.95
N TYR A 267 26.40 -3.11 -13.44
CA TYR A 267 25.44 -1.99 -13.43
C TYR A 267 24.97 -1.76 -12.00
N ARG A 268 25.77 -1.03 -11.25
CA ARG A 268 25.35 -0.48 -9.95
C ARG A 268 24.56 0.78 -10.18
N ALA A 269 23.61 1.08 -9.28
CA ALA A 269 22.91 2.36 -9.31
C ALA A 269 23.93 3.51 -9.27
N SER A 270 23.75 4.51 -10.15
CA SER A 270 24.61 5.68 -10.17
C SER A 270 24.49 6.51 -8.90
N GLY A 271 25.50 7.35 -8.59
CA GLY A 271 25.44 8.26 -7.45
C GLY A 271 24.19 9.17 -7.47
N ALA A 272 23.75 9.61 -8.64
CA ALA A 272 22.55 10.44 -8.80
C ALA A 272 21.27 9.67 -8.41
N TRP A 273 21.09 8.44 -8.89
CA TRP A 273 19.96 7.60 -8.50
C TRP A 273 19.93 7.29 -7.00
N ARG A 274 21.12 7.00 -6.43
CA ARG A 274 21.24 6.76 -4.99
C ARG A 274 20.90 7.98 -4.17
N ALA A 275 21.39 9.17 -4.58
CA ALA A 275 21.09 10.42 -3.92
C ALA A 275 19.59 10.73 -3.97
N PHE A 276 18.97 10.61 -5.15
CA PHE A 276 17.55 10.88 -5.33
C PHE A 276 16.67 9.97 -4.45
N ILE A 277 16.92 8.66 -4.51
CA ILE A 277 16.16 7.68 -3.72
C ILE A 277 16.40 7.89 -2.22
N LEU A 278 17.64 8.14 -1.81
CA LEU A 278 17.96 8.39 -0.40
C LEU A 278 17.29 9.67 0.11
N LEU A 279 17.31 10.76 -0.68
CA LEU A 279 16.63 12.01 -0.33
C LEU A 279 15.11 11.82 -0.24
N PHE A 280 14.53 11.04 -1.16
CA PHE A 280 13.12 10.68 -1.07
C PHE A 280 12.81 9.99 0.27
N PHE A 281 13.53 8.94 0.63
CA PHE A 281 13.28 8.24 1.90
C PHE A 281 13.59 9.13 3.11
N ALA A 282 14.59 9.97 3.04
CA ALA A 282 14.99 10.82 4.17
C ALA A 282 14.01 11.96 4.45
N LEU A 283 13.43 12.58 3.39
CA LEU A 283 12.75 13.88 3.51
C LEU A 283 11.28 13.88 3.06
N ASN A 284 10.82 12.85 2.34
CA ASN A 284 9.42 12.81 1.92
C ASN A 284 8.51 12.68 3.15
N PRO A 285 7.50 13.56 3.33
CA PRO A 285 6.63 13.56 4.50
C PRO A 285 5.92 12.21 4.74
N GLN A 286 5.50 11.51 3.68
CA GLN A 286 4.86 10.19 3.80
C GLN A 286 5.79 9.18 4.48
N VAL A 287 7.08 9.19 4.14
CA VAL A 287 8.06 8.30 4.76
C VAL A 287 8.45 8.78 6.15
N LEU A 288 8.78 10.07 6.26
CA LEU A 288 9.29 10.69 7.48
C LEU A 288 8.31 10.51 8.64
N PHE A 289 7.05 10.90 8.46
CA PHE A 289 6.03 10.76 9.50
C PHE A 289 5.65 9.30 9.78
N SER A 290 5.74 8.42 8.78
CA SER A 290 5.53 6.99 8.97
C SER A 290 6.54 6.34 9.92
N THR A 291 7.72 6.94 10.13
CA THR A 291 8.75 6.38 11.02
C THR A 291 8.34 6.37 12.49
N THR A 292 7.44 7.27 12.91
CA THR A 292 6.96 7.40 14.28
C THR A 292 5.43 7.29 14.40
N ALA A 293 4.73 7.03 13.29
CA ALA A 293 3.27 6.91 13.29
C ALA A 293 2.82 5.51 13.73
N LEU A 294 2.23 5.44 14.93
CA LEU A 294 1.80 4.20 15.58
C LEU A 294 0.41 3.77 15.06
N THR A 295 0.37 3.28 13.84
CA THR A 295 -0.80 2.63 13.23
C THR A 295 -0.36 1.48 12.34
N LYS A 296 -1.27 0.58 12.04
CA LYS A 296 -1.03 -0.65 11.25
C LYS A 296 -0.41 -0.40 9.87
N SER A 297 -0.78 0.70 9.20
CA SER A 297 -0.40 0.93 7.80
C SER A 297 1.08 1.28 7.57
N PRO A 298 1.74 2.15 8.35
CA PRO A 298 3.18 2.35 8.27
C PRO A 298 3.98 1.08 8.56
N LEU A 299 3.61 0.33 9.59
CA LEU A 299 4.27 -0.94 9.92
C LEU A 299 4.18 -1.92 8.75
N PHE A 300 2.97 -2.04 8.15
CA PHE A 300 2.77 -2.84 6.95
C PHE A 300 3.63 -2.34 5.78
N ALA A 301 3.68 -1.04 5.54
CA ALA A 301 4.42 -0.47 4.40
C ALA A 301 5.93 -0.75 4.49
N PHE A 302 6.54 -0.62 5.67
CA PHE A 302 7.95 -0.97 5.88
C PHE A 302 8.19 -2.48 5.77
N ALA A 303 7.30 -3.31 6.29
CA ALA A 303 7.39 -4.77 6.15
C ALA A 303 7.26 -5.20 4.69
N PHE A 304 6.31 -4.61 3.95
CA PHE A 304 6.11 -4.84 2.52
C PHE A 304 7.33 -4.41 1.69
N LEU A 305 7.89 -3.24 1.96
CA LEU A 305 9.09 -2.75 1.30
C LEU A 305 10.27 -3.71 1.51
N TRP A 306 10.46 -4.21 2.73
CA TRP A 306 11.50 -5.20 3.04
C TRP A 306 11.27 -6.51 2.31
N TRP A 307 10.05 -7.03 2.33
CA TRP A 307 9.61 -8.22 1.61
C TRP A 307 9.83 -8.07 0.08
N PHE A 308 9.44 -6.93 -0.49
CA PHE A 308 9.64 -6.60 -1.89
C PHE A 308 11.12 -6.57 -2.28
N GLY A 309 11.97 -5.97 -1.45
CA GLY A 309 13.43 -5.93 -1.66
C GLY A 309 14.09 -7.31 -1.65
N GLN A 310 13.57 -8.25 -0.87
CA GLN A 310 14.08 -9.62 -0.84
C GLN A 310 13.71 -10.41 -2.11
N TRP A 311 12.49 -10.23 -2.62
CA TRP A 311 12.10 -10.77 -3.92
C TRP A 311 12.95 -10.20 -5.05
N TYR A 312 13.25 -8.91 -5.00
CA TYR A 312 14.17 -8.30 -5.95
C TYR A 312 15.55 -8.99 -5.93
N GLU A 313 16.10 -9.26 -4.77
CA GLU A 313 17.36 -9.98 -4.63
C GLU A 313 17.27 -11.40 -5.19
N ILE A 314 16.25 -12.18 -4.81
CA ILE A 314 16.06 -13.57 -5.26
C ILE A 314 16.00 -13.68 -6.78
N PHE A 315 15.26 -12.78 -7.44
CA PHE A 315 15.11 -12.81 -8.90
C PHE A 315 16.35 -12.31 -9.66
N ASN A 316 17.20 -11.52 -9.02
CA ASN A 316 18.41 -10.98 -9.62
C ASN A 316 19.69 -11.76 -9.30
N ARG A 317 19.65 -12.75 -8.41
CA ARG A 317 20.84 -13.59 -8.10
C ARG A 317 21.29 -14.40 -9.30
N ARG A 318 22.63 -14.58 -9.40
CA ARG A 318 23.27 -15.46 -10.42
C ARG A 318 22.95 -16.93 -10.15
N ASP A 319 23.08 -17.33 -8.90
CA ASP A 319 22.71 -18.66 -8.45
C ASP A 319 21.19 -18.77 -8.32
N ARG A 320 20.62 -19.64 -9.15
CA ARG A 320 19.19 -19.96 -9.15
C ARG A 320 18.89 -21.31 -8.54
N THR A 321 19.88 -21.99 -7.98
CA THR A 321 19.70 -23.30 -7.37
C THR A 321 19.33 -23.19 -5.91
N HIS A 322 19.95 -22.27 -5.17
CA HIS A 322 19.75 -22.10 -3.74
C HIS A 322 19.33 -20.68 -3.36
N ILE A 323 18.44 -20.58 -2.36
CA ILE A 323 18.13 -19.33 -1.65
C ILE A 323 18.90 -19.38 -0.33
N PRO A 324 19.71 -18.35 0.00
CA PRO A 324 20.41 -18.29 1.28
C PRO A 324 19.46 -18.32 2.47
N ARG A 325 19.87 -18.93 3.57
CA ARG A 325 19.08 -19.01 4.80
C ARG A 325 18.67 -17.63 5.32
N THR A 326 19.53 -16.62 5.18
CA THR A 326 19.23 -15.23 5.58
C THR A 326 18.08 -14.62 4.77
N LEU A 327 17.97 -14.97 3.47
CA LEU A 327 16.82 -14.51 2.65
C LEU A 327 15.55 -15.29 2.98
N ILE A 328 15.66 -16.60 3.26
CA ILE A 328 14.50 -17.41 3.70
C ILE A 328 13.96 -16.83 5.01
N ALA A 329 14.81 -16.62 6.01
CA ALA A 329 14.44 -16.04 7.30
C ALA A 329 13.87 -14.62 7.13
N GLY A 330 14.50 -13.81 6.28
CA GLY A 330 14.05 -12.45 6.03
C GLY A 330 12.66 -12.41 5.39
N ILE A 331 12.37 -13.25 4.37
CA ILE A 331 11.03 -13.33 3.78
C ILE A 331 10.02 -13.84 4.80
N ALA A 332 10.37 -14.85 5.60
CA ALA A 332 9.48 -15.38 6.63
C ALA A 332 9.12 -14.29 7.66
N LEU A 333 10.10 -13.55 8.16
CA LEU A 333 9.90 -12.46 9.11
C LEU A 333 9.09 -11.31 8.49
N SER A 334 9.45 -10.85 7.28
CA SER A 334 8.70 -9.78 6.64
C SER A 334 7.26 -10.19 6.31
N THR A 335 7.04 -11.47 5.92
CA THR A 335 5.69 -12.03 5.74
C THR A 335 4.92 -12.03 7.06
N ALA A 336 5.54 -12.46 8.17
CA ALA A 336 4.92 -12.42 9.49
C ALA A 336 4.54 -10.99 9.89
N PHE A 337 5.45 -10.01 9.74
CA PHE A 337 5.14 -8.60 10.00
C PHE A 337 4.02 -8.05 9.11
N MET A 338 3.94 -8.45 7.84
CA MET A 338 2.81 -8.08 6.99
C MET A 338 1.50 -8.65 7.51
N LEU A 339 1.47 -9.95 7.87
CA LEU A 339 0.26 -10.63 8.34
C LEU A 339 -0.25 -10.07 9.68
N ILE A 340 0.64 -9.72 10.62
CA ILE A 340 0.25 -9.13 11.89
C ILE A 340 -0.16 -7.66 11.77
N SER A 341 0.28 -6.94 10.75
CA SER A 341 -0.02 -5.52 10.59
C SER A 341 -1.29 -5.24 9.80
N ALA A 342 -1.66 -6.09 8.84
CA ALA A 342 -2.83 -5.82 7.99
C ALA A 342 -3.56 -7.10 7.58
N LYS A 343 -4.88 -7.16 7.79
CA LYS A 343 -5.73 -8.31 7.41
C LYS A 343 -5.64 -8.66 5.92
N TYR A 344 -5.58 -7.64 5.06
CA TYR A 344 -5.49 -7.84 3.61
C TYR A 344 -4.13 -8.41 3.15
N ALA A 345 -3.11 -8.43 4.02
CA ALA A 345 -1.86 -9.13 3.74
C ALA A 345 -2.08 -10.63 3.46
N THR A 346 -3.09 -11.23 4.08
CA THR A 346 -3.49 -12.63 3.84
C THR A 346 -3.75 -12.89 2.36
N TYR A 347 -4.52 -12.03 1.69
CA TYR A 347 -4.81 -12.18 0.25
C TYR A 347 -3.58 -11.99 -0.61
N ILE A 348 -2.75 -11.00 -0.29
CA ILE A 348 -1.52 -10.69 -1.02
C ILE A 348 -0.54 -11.86 -0.92
N VAL A 349 -0.32 -12.38 0.28
CA VAL A 349 0.59 -13.50 0.53
C VAL A 349 0.06 -14.78 -0.11
N ALA A 350 -1.25 -15.08 -0.02
CA ALA A 350 -1.86 -16.25 -0.64
C ALA A 350 -1.66 -16.26 -2.17
N VAL A 351 -1.96 -15.14 -2.84
CA VAL A 351 -1.74 -15.02 -4.29
C VAL A 351 -0.26 -15.11 -4.63
N GLN A 352 0.62 -14.52 -3.82
CA GLN A 352 2.07 -14.62 -4.04
C GLN A 352 2.58 -16.06 -3.88
N ILE A 353 2.05 -16.83 -2.94
CA ILE A 353 2.35 -18.26 -2.80
C ILE A 353 2.03 -18.99 -4.11
N LEU A 354 0.82 -18.82 -4.66
CA LEU A 354 0.43 -19.44 -5.92
C LEU A 354 1.37 -19.05 -7.07
N LEU A 355 1.65 -17.76 -7.21
CA LEU A 355 2.53 -17.25 -8.27
C LEU A 355 3.95 -17.81 -8.18
N ILE A 356 4.51 -17.90 -6.98
CA ILE A 356 5.88 -18.38 -6.77
C ILE A 356 5.99 -19.87 -7.04
N PHE A 357 5.01 -20.67 -6.66
CA PHE A 357 5.00 -22.11 -6.98
C PHE A 357 4.90 -22.37 -8.49
N VAL A 358 4.26 -21.49 -9.25
CA VAL A 358 4.24 -21.55 -10.71
C VAL A 358 5.55 -21.05 -11.32
N TYR A 359 6.04 -19.90 -10.86
CA TYR A 359 7.18 -19.20 -11.47
C TYR A 359 8.53 -19.81 -11.10
N ASP A 360 8.69 -20.27 -9.84
CA ASP A 360 9.97 -20.74 -9.28
C ASP A 360 9.84 -22.09 -8.54
N ARG A 361 9.12 -23.01 -9.14
CA ARG A 361 8.86 -24.35 -8.57
C ARG A 361 10.10 -25.16 -8.20
N ARG A 362 11.27 -24.83 -8.79
CA ARG A 362 12.53 -25.55 -8.49
C ARG A 362 12.99 -25.33 -7.06
N ARG A 363 12.69 -24.18 -6.46
CA ARG A 363 13.08 -23.82 -5.08
C ARG A 363 11.91 -23.94 -4.09
N TRP A 364 10.95 -24.81 -4.38
CA TRP A 364 9.71 -24.94 -3.63
C TRP A 364 9.90 -25.13 -2.11
N ARG A 365 10.93 -25.90 -1.68
CA ARG A 365 11.22 -26.13 -0.26
C ARG A 365 11.58 -24.83 0.47
N ALA A 366 12.33 -23.95 -0.17
CA ALA A 366 12.66 -22.65 0.40
C ALA A 366 11.42 -21.74 0.48
N HIS A 367 10.55 -21.77 -0.54
CA HIS A 367 9.31 -21.01 -0.56
C HIS A 367 8.29 -21.54 0.46
N LEU A 368 8.27 -22.84 0.70
CA LEU A 368 7.44 -23.44 1.74
C LEU A 368 7.81 -22.89 3.12
N VAL A 369 9.09 -22.85 3.46
CA VAL A 369 9.56 -22.30 4.74
C VAL A 369 9.41 -20.78 4.80
N ALA A 370 9.67 -20.08 3.70
CA ALA A 370 9.69 -18.62 3.69
C ALA A 370 8.31 -17.97 3.65
N LEU A 371 7.32 -18.59 2.99
CA LEU A 371 5.99 -18.02 2.78
C LEU A 371 4.87 -18.85 3.40
N VAL A 372 4.85 -20.15 3.07
CA VAL A 372 3.71 -21.00 3.44
C VAL A 372 3.67 -21.26 4.94
N LEU A 373 4.82 -21.52 5.55
CA LEU A 373 4.91 -21.81 6.98
C LEU A 373 4.43 -20.63 7.85
N PRO A 374 4.96 -19.39 7.71
CA PRO A 374 4.45 -18.26 8.48
C PRO A 374 2.97 -17.96 8.18
N PHE A 375 2.50 -18.15 6.95
CA PHE A 375 1.10 -18.00 6.58
C PHE A 375 0.20 -19.00 7.31
N ILE A 376 0.55 -20.31 7.29
CA ILE A 376 -0.23 -21.35 7.95
C ILE A 376 -0.20 -21.18 9.47
N ILE A 377 0.96 -20.87 10.06
CA ILE A 377 1.06 -20.64 11.50
C ILE A 377 0.16 -19.48 11.92
N PHE A 378 0.21 -18.34 11.21
CA PHE A 378 -0.59 -17.17 11.54
C PHE A 378 -2.09 -17.45 11.39
N GLN A 379 -2.52 -17.97 10.24
CA GLN A 379 -3.94 -18.25 9.99
C GLN A 379 -4.47 -19.37 10.87
N GLY A 380 -3.66 -20.41 11.11
CA GLY A 380 -4.04 -21.52 12.00
C GLY A 380 -4.22 -21.04 13.45
N ALA A 381 -3.28 -20.26 13.97
CA ALA A 381 -3.38 -19.69 15.32
C ALA A 381 -4.61 -18.78 15.45
N LEU A 382 -4.84 -17.91 14.46
CA LEU A 382 -6.00 -17.02 14.46
C LEU A 382 -7.32 -17.80 14.41
N ASN A 383 -7.42 -18.81 13.52
CA ASN A 383 -8.62 -19.64 13.41
C ASN A 383 -8.89 -20.45 14.71
N ILE A 384 -7.84 -20.99 15.34
CA ILE A 384 -7.97 -21.67 16.63
C ILE A 384 -8.51 -20.70 17.68
N ALA A 385 -7.93 -19.49 17.76
CA ALA A 385 -8.33 -18.49 18.76
C ALA A 385 -9.79 -18.00 18.55
N VAL A 386 -10.22 -17.82 17.30
CA VAL A 386 -11.61 -17.44 16.99
C VAL A 386 -12.57 -18.61 17.28
N ASN A 387 -12.25 -19.83 16.83
CA ASN A 387 -13.13 -20.99 17.02
C ASN A 387 -13.24 -21.44 18.50
N SER A 388 -12.23 -21.17 19.30
CA SER A 388 -12.28 -21.43 20.75
C SER A 388 -13.04 -20.37 21.53
N GLY A 389 -13.51 -19.29 20.89
CA GLY A 389 -14.15 -18.15 21.55
C GLY A 389 -13.18 -17.24 22.32
N ALA A 390 -11.86 -17.47 22.24
CA ALA A 390 -10.88 -16.62 22.89
C ALA A 390 -10.81 -15.20 22.28
N ILE A 391 -11.20 -15.07 21.01
CA ILE A 391 -11.18 -13.81 20.26
C ILE A 391 -12.45 -13.72 19.41
N ILE A 392 -13.08 -12.57 19.39
CA ILE A 392 -14.18 -12.30 18.44
C ILE A 392 -13.60 -11.91 17.08
N SER A 393 -14.14 -12.48 15.99
CA SER A 393 -13.75 -12.07 14.64
C SER A 393 -14.19 -10.60 14.39
N GLY A 394 -13.54 -9.91 13.44
CA GLY A 394 -13.98 -8.56 13.05
C GLY A 394 -15.34 -8.62 12.35
N ASP A 395 -16.16 -7.57 12.52
CA ASP A 395 -17.48 -7.49 11.92
C ASP A 395 -17.43 -7.45 10.39
N SER A 396 -18.37 -8.16 9.76
CA SER A 396 -18.49 -8.22 8.30
C SER A 396 -18.84 -6.87 7.66
N ILE A 397 -19.43 -5.93 8.42
CA ILE A 397 -19.77 -4.58 7.96
C ILE A 397 -18.54 -3.81 7.49
N GLU A 398 -17.37 -4.11 8.06
CA GLU A 398 -16.09 -3.50 7.70
C GLU A 398 -15.70 -3.74 6.23
N SER A 399 -16.11 -4.85 5.66
CA SER A 399 -15.84 -5.20 4.25
C SER A 399 -16.88 -4.67 3.27
N ARG A 400 -17.95 -4.02 3.75
CA ARG A 400 -19.10 -3.59 2.95
C ARG A 400 -19.10 -2.10 2.61
N GLY A 401 -17.96 -1.42 2.69
CA GLY A 401 -17.83 0.02 2.49
C GLY A 401 -18.48 0.54 1.19
N ILE A 402 -18.34 -0.18 0.07
CA ILE A 402 -18.97 0.20 -1.20
C ILE A 402 -20.50 0.09 -1.10
N GLN A 403 -21.00 -1.05 -0.61
CA GLN A 403 -22.43 -1.32 -0.56
C GLN A 403 -23.17 -0.33 0.35
N ILE A 404 -22.61 -0.02 1.54
CA ILE A 404 -23.22 0.91 2.47
C ILE A 404 -23.22 2.34 1.93
N GLN A 405 -22.16 2.76 1.23
CA GLN A 405 -22.13 4.07 0.57
C GLN A 405 -23.19 4.18 -0.53
N GLN A 406 -23.39 3.12 -1.30
CA GLN A 406 -24.40 3.08 -2.35
C GLN A 406 -25.82 3.21 -1.76
N ILE A 407 -26.11 2.47 -0.68
CA ILE A 407 -27.40 2.58 0.02
C ILE A 407 -27.57 3.98 0.61
N ALA A 408 -26.55 4.50 1.29
CA ALA A 408 -26.60 5.80 1.94
C ALA A 408 -26.83 6.95 0.95
N ARG A 409 -26.19 6.89 -0.23
CA ARG A 409 -26.41 7.89 -1.27
C ARG A 409 -27.85 7.87 -1.80
N VAL A 410 -28.45 6.69 -2.02
CA VAL A 410 -29.86 6.59 -2.39
C VAL A 410 -30.76 7.16 -1.29
N MET A 411 -30.48 6.82 -0.02
CA MET A 411 -31.25 7.34 1.12
C MET A 411 -31.13 8.85 1.30
N ARG A 412 -30.03 9.47 0.81
CA ARG A 412 -29.86 10.93 0.80
C ARG A 412 -30.57 11.59 -0.37
N GLU A 413 -30.42 11.03 -1.59
CA GLU A 413 -30.88 11.67 -2.82
C GLU A 413 -32.36 11.41 -3.11
N ASP A 414 -32.87 10.21 -2.87
CA ASP A 414 -34.22 9.80 -3.23
C ASP A 414 -34.78 8.74 -2.26
N PRO A 415 -34.96 9.08 -0.97
CA PRO A 415 -35.42 8.13 0.02
C PRO A 415 -36.83 7.58 -0.30
N GLU A 416 -37.72 8.38 -0.90
CA GLU A 416 -39.11 7.98 -1.13
C GLU A 416 -39.25 6.92 -2.23
N SER A 417 -38.33 6.83 -3.16
CA SER A 417 -38.33 5.80 -4.23
C SER A 417 -37.97 4.38 -3.74
N VAL A 418 -37.41 4.25 -2.53
CA VAL A 418 -37.03 2.96 -1.97
C VAL A 418 -38.28 2.16 -1.62
N SER A 419 -38.48 0.99 -2.22
CA SER A 419 -39.64 0.13 -2.01
C SER A 419 -39.81 -0.29 -0.54
N ALA A 420 -41.03 -0.49 -0.11
CA ALA A 420 -41.35 -0.93 1.25
C ALA A 420 -40.64 -2.27 1.59
N SER A 421 -40.53 -3.17 0.62
CA SER A 421 -39.84 -4.45 0.80
C SER A 421 -38.34 -4.29 1.08
N VAL A 422 -37.65 -3.39 0.36
CA VAL A 422 -36.24 -3.09 0.58
C VAL A 422 -36.03 -2.38 1.92
N ARG A 423 -36.90 -1.41 2.24
CA ARG A 423 -36.88 -0.73 3.56
C ARG A 423 -37.03 -1.73 4.71
N ALA A 424 -37.97 -2.67 4.60
CA ALA A 424 -38.20 -3.69 5.64
C ALA A 424 -36.97 -4.60 5.85
N GLN A 425 -36.18 -4.86 4.81
CA GLN A 425 -34.97 -5.67 4.91
C GLN A 425 -33.77 -4.88 5.46
N LEU A 426 -33.68 -3.57 5.24
CA LEU A 426 -32.55 -2.74 5.68
C LEU A 426 -32.77 -2.09 7.06
N ARG A 427 -34.02 -1.80 7.47
CA ARG A 427 -34.34 -1.18 8.76
C ARG A 427 -33.84 -1.93 10.00
N PRO A 428 -33.82 -3.27 10.05
CA PRO A 428 -33.22 -3.97 11.19
C PRO A 428 -31.71 -3.74 11.30
N ILE A 429 -31.02 -3.44 10.17
CA ILE A 429 -29.58 -3.30 10.11
C ILE A 429 -29.15 -1.84 10.32
N PHE A 430 -29.91 -0.89 9.72
CA PHE A 430 -29.54 0.52 9.69
C PHE A 430 -30.69 1.44 10.12
N ASN A 431 -30.31 2.55 10.74
CA ASN A 431 -31.17 3.74 10.76
C ASN A 431 -31.02 4.44 9.40
N LEU A 432 -31.97 4.15 8.49
CA LEU A 432 -31.87 4.58 7.09
C LEU A 432 -31.86 6.11 6.92
N TYR A 433 -32.63 6.84 7.76
CA TYR A 433 -32.63 8.29 7.73
C TYR A 433 -31.27 8.86 8.17
N ALA A 434 -30.76 8.38 9.31
CA ALA A 434 -29.45 8.79 9.82
C ALA A 434 -28.32 8.42 8.85
N MET A 435 -28.42 7.26 8.19
CA MET A 435 -27.47 6.79 7.18
C MET A 435 -27.41 7.73 5.96
N GLY A 436 -28.57 8.19 5.46
CA GLY A 436 -28.64 9.18 4.38
C GLY A 436 -28.04 10.52 4.79
N ALA A 437 -28.38 11.01 6.00
CA ALA A 437 -27.86 12.27 6.54
C ALA A 437 -26.33 12.22 6.81
N ALA A 438 -25.80 11.05 7.20
CA ALA A 438 -24.38 10.83 7.48
C ALA A 438 -23.55 10.57 6.22
N TYR A 439 -24.17 10.42 5.05
CA TYR A 439 -23.44 10.15 3.82
C TYR A 439 -22.36 11.20 3.56
N ASN A 440 -21.15 10.70 3.31
CA ASN A 440 -20.01 11.50 2.87
C ASN A 440 -19.35 10.76 1.69
N PRO A 441 -19.18 11.39 0.52
CA PRO A 441 -18.63 10.73 -0.67
C PRO A 441 -17.24 10.13 -0.44
N ASP A 442 -16.44 10.75 0.44
CA ASP A 442 -15.05 10.32 0.71
C ASP A 442 -14.92 9.33 1.87
N ASP A 443 -16.00 9.10 2.68
CA ASP A 443 -15.85 8.40 3.96
C ASP A 443 -17.03 7.47 4.27
N ALA A 444 -16.87 6.19 3.95
CA ALA A 444 -17.84 5.14 4.28
C ALA A 444 -17.96 4.86 5.79
N ASP A 445 -16.98 5.29 6.58
CA ASP A 445 -16.98 5.04 8.01
C ASP A 445 -18.13 5.81 8.71
N ARG A 446 -18.52 6.95 8.17
CA ARG A 446 -19.63 7.73 8.72
C ARG A 446 -20.98 7.02 8.61
N VAL A 447 -21.19 6.23 7.56
CA VAL A 447 -22.46 5.54 7.29
C VAL A 447 -22.59 4.17 7.96
N LYS A 448 -21.59 3.75 8.74
CA LYS A 448 -21.64 2.54 9.60
C LYS A 448 -21.37 2.86 11.07
N SER A 449 -21.60 4.10 11.48
CA SER A 449 -21.32 4.59 12.83
C SER A 449 -22.22 3.92 13.88
N SER A 450 -21.62 3.62 15.02
CA SER A 450 -22.31 3.14 16.24
C SER A 450 -22.86 4.24 17.14
N GLY A 451 -22.72 5.51 16.76
CA GLY A 451 -23.06 6.64 17.62
C GLY A 451 -21.95 7.08 18.57
N GLY A 452 -20.81 6.41 18.58
CA GLY A 452 -19.66 6.82 19.38
C GLY A 452 -19.02 8.13 18.90
N ASP A 453 -18.31 8.82 19.79
CA ASP A 453 -17.51 10.01 19.49
C ASP A 453 -18.33 11.18 18.89
N GLY A 454 -19.57 11.36 19.37
CA GLY A 454 -20.47 12.42 18.91
C GLY A 454 -21.06 12.23 17.50
N LYS A 455 -20.88 11.08 16.89
CA LYS A 455 -21.48 10.72 15.61
C LYS A 455 -22.88 10.13 15.81
N VAL A 456 -23.71 10.25 14.80
CA VAL A 456 -25.07 9.67 14.82
C VAL A 456 -24.97 8.17 14.58
N GLU A 457 -25.70 7.36 15.35
CA GLU A 457 -25.83 5.93 15.13
C GLU A 457 -26.53 5.64 13.81
N THR A 458 -25.84 4.95 12.92
CA THR A 458 -26.35 4.52 11.63
C THR A 458 -26.47 3.00 11.55
N TYR A 459 -25.57 2.25 12.17
CA TYR A 459 -25.56 0.79 12.23
C TYR A 459 -26.11 0.30 13.56
N LYS A 460 -27.20 -0.46 13.52
CA LYS A 460 -27.90 -1.00 14.69
C LYS A 460 -27.20 -2.24 15.26
N TRP A 461 -25.98 -2.06 15.67
CA TRP A 461 -25.08 -3.13 16.10
C TRP A 461 -25.58 -3.89 17.34
N GLU A 462 -26.35 -3.27 18.21
CA GLU A 462 -26.91 -3.88 19.42
C GLU A 462 -28.08 -4.82 19.13
N THR A 463 -28.77 -4.68 18.00
CA THR A 463 -30.02 -5.40 17.72
C THR A 463 -30.01 -6.18 16.42
N VAL A 464 -29.07 -5.95 15.51
CA VAL A 464 -28.95 -6.64 14.23
C VAL A 464 -28.70 -8.12 14.45
N THR A 465 -29.36 -8.97 13.65
CA THR A 465 -29.22 -10.43 13.69
C THR A 465 -28.41 -10.97 12.50
N ALA A 466 -27.93 -12.21 12.61
CA ALA A 466 -27.29 -12.91 11.49
C ALA A 466 -28.23 -13.04 10.28
N ASP A 467 -29.53 -13.27 10.53
CA ASP A 467 -30.56 -13.35 9.48
C ASP A 467 -30.80 -12.02 8.77
N ASP A 468 -30.73 -10.90 9.50
CA ASP A 468 -30.80 -9.58 8.90
C ASP A 468 -29.63 -9.35 7.95
N MET A 469 -28.42 -9.69 8.39
CA MET A 469 -27.22 -9.59 7.55
C MET A 469 -27.25 -10.55 6.36
N ALA A 470 -27.89 -11.70 6.46
CA ALA A 470 -28.08 -12.64 5.33
C ALA A 470 -28.97 -12.02 4.23
N ARG A 471 -29.95 -11.17 4.60
CA ARG A 471 -30.85 -10.45 3.67
C ARG A 471 -30.20 -9.21 3.04
N PHE A 472 -29.16 -8.67 3.62
CA PHE A 472 -28.49 -7.43 3.20
C PHE A 472 -28.13 -7.40 1.70
N ASN A 473 -27.47 -8.45 1.20
CA ASN A 473 -27.04 -8.49 -0.20
C ASN A 473 -28.22 -8.50 -1.18
N ARG A 474 -29.34 -9.11 -0.80
CA ARG A 474 -30.57 -9.13 -1.61
C ARG A 474 -31.18 -7.75 -1.69
N ALA A 475 -31.30 -7.05 -0.55
CA ALA A 475 -31.79 -5.68 -0.49
C ALA A 475 -30.91 -4.72 -1.29
N TRP A 476 -29.58 -4.83 -1.13
CA TRP A 476 -28.61 -4.02 -1.85
C TRP A 476 -28.71 -4.22 -3.38
N LEU A 477 -28.78 -5.46 -3.87
CA LEU A 477 -28.94 -5.74 -5.29
C LEU A 477 -30.28 -5.23 -5.84
N SER A 478 -31.38 -5.38 -5.09
CA SER A 478 -32.68 -4.89 -5.47
C SER A 478 -32.69 -3.35 -5.62
N LEU A 479 -32.09 -2.66 -4.65
CA LEU A 479 -31.98 -1.21 -4.66
C LEU A 479 -31.09 -0.72 -5.82
N GLY A 480 -29.99 -1.41 -6.11
CA GLY A 480 -29.08 -1.07 -7.21
C GLY A 480 -29.72 -1.20 -8.59
N ARG A 481 -30.66 -2.14 -8.77
CA ARG A 481 -31.40 -2.27 -10.02
C ARG A 481 -32.34 -1.08 -10.29
N SER A 482 -32.91 -0.49 -9.26
CA SER A 482 -33.78 0.70 -9.38
C SER A 482 -32.98 2.01 -9.44
N HIS A 483 -31.74 2.05 -8.88
CA HIS A 483 -30.93 3.26 -8.78
C HIS A 483 -29.50 3.07 -9.35
N PRO A 484 -29.33 2.62 -10.62
CA PRO A 484 -28.02 2.24 -11.14
C PRO A 484 -27.05 3.43 -11.22
N VAL A 485 -27.53 4.63 -11.55
CA VAL A 485 -26.67 5.83 -11.65
C VAL A 485 -26.18 6.27 -10.27
N THR A 486 -27.05 6.34 -9.26
CA THR A 486 -26.67 6.67 -7.89
C THR A 486 -25.65 5.66 -7.32
N TYR A 487 -25.77 4.38 -7.69
CA TYR A 487 -24.81 3.34 -7.32
C TYR A 487 -23.45 3.55 -7.98
N ILE A 488 -23.44 3.92 -9.27
CA ILE A 488 -22.19 4.28 -9.98
C ILE A 488 -21.57 5.51 -9.35
N ASP A 489 -22.35 6.54 -9.06
CA ASP A 489 -21.87 7.77 -8.43
C ASP A 489 -21.24 7.50 -7.07
N ALA A 490 -21.90 6.72 -6.21
CA ALA A 490 -21.37 6.37 -4.90
C ALA A 490 -20.05 5.55 -4.99
N PHE A 491 -19.96 4.64 -5.97
CA PHE A 491 -18.75 3.88 -6.21
C PHE A 491 -17.61 4.78 -6.72
N LEU A 492 -17.89 5.61 -7.73
CA LEU A 492 -16.86 6.45 -8.34
C LEU A 492 -16.39 7.52 -7.35
N ALA A 493 -17.29 8.17 -6.61
CA ALA A 493 -16.95 9.13 -5.58
C ALA A 493 -15.95 8.56 -4.55
N LYS A 494 -16.13 7.28 -4.19
CA LYS A 494 -15.27 6.59 -3.24
C LYS A 494 -13.92 6.17 -3.80
N VAL A 495 -13.73 6.14 -5.13
CA VAL A 495 -12.57 5.45 -5.74
C VAL A 495 -11.72 6.37 -6.61
N TYR A 496 -12.31 7.42 -7.21
CA TYR A 496 -11.63 8.24 -8.22
C TYR A 496 -10.32 8.85 -7.74
N GLY A 497 -10.28 9.32 -6.48
CA GLY A 497 -9.15 10.05 -5.93
C GLY A 497 -7.85 9.23 -5.84
N TYR A 498 -7.94 7.91 -5.79
CA TYR A 498 -6.76 7.04 -5.87
C TYR A 498 -6.06 7.10 -7.24
N PHE A 499 -6.77 7.51 -8.29
CA PHE A 499 -6.27 7.57 -9.67
C PHE A 499 -6.21 9.00 -10.23
N ASP A 500 -6.70 10.00 -9.51
CA ASP A 500 -6.63 11.42 -9.86
C ASP A 500 -5.49 12.11 -9.10
N VAL A 501 -4.38 12.39 -9.78
CA VAL A 501 -3.20 13.05 -9.18
C VAL A 501 -3.46 14.50 -8.74
N PHE A 502 -4.57 15.09 -9.17
CA PHE A 502 -4.99 16.45 -8.78
C PHE A 502 -5.90 16.44 -7.54
N ASP A 503 -6.34 15.27 -7.11
CA ASP A 503 -7.17 15.13 -5.93
C ASP A 503 -6.30 15.16 -4.65
N PRO A 504 -6.50 16.12 -3.73
CA PRO A 504 -5.78 16.12 -2.47
C PRO A 504 -6.18 14.89 -1.63
N PRO A 505 -5.28 14.32 -0.83
CA PRO A 505 -5.62 13.19 0.01
C PRO A 505 -6.69 13.58 1.03
N TYR A 506 -7.76 12.76 1.17
CA TYR A 506 -8.82 12.95 2.17
C TYR A 506 -8.25 12.99 3.58
N VAL A 507 -7.34 12.05 3.89
CA VAL A 507 -6.53 12.09 5.12
C VAL A 507 -5.08 11.89 4.72
N ALA A 508 -4.29 12.97 4.79
CA ALA A 508 -2.85 12.94 4.56
C ALA A 508 -2.11 12.32 5.75
N THR A 509 -0.90 11.82 5.53
CA THR A 509 -0.05 11.26 6.60
C THR A 509 0.27 12.31 7.69
N SER A 510 0.30 13.59 7.32
CA SER A 510 0.50 14.72 8.23
C SER A 510 -0.69 15.02 9.15
N TYR A 511 -1.89 14.51 8.84
CA TYR A 511 -3.12 14.81 9.58
C TYR A 511 -2.99 14.55 11.09
N TYR A 512 -2.29 13.49 11.47
CA TYR A 512 -2.13 13.09 12.87
C TYR A 512 -1.02 13.85 13.62
N LEU A 513 -0.25 14.72 12.96
CA LEU A 513 0.78 15.54 13.61
C LEU A 513 0.18 16.55 14.59
N ASP A 514 -0.92 17.18 14.20
CA ASP A 514 -1.60 18.24 14.95
C ASP A 514 -3.08 17.90 15.16
N ASN A 515 -3.34 16.75 15.77
CA ASN A 515 -4.69 16.27 16.04
C ASN A 515 -5.03 16.44 17.52
N SER A 516 -6.20 17.04 17.82
CA SER A 516 -6.67 17.29 19.18
C SER A 516 -6.81 16.01 20.03
N ARG A 517 -7.10 14.86 19.42
CA ARG A 517 -7.15 13.57 20.13
C ARG A 517 -5.79 13.15 20.69
N ILE A 518 -4.71 13.46 19.97
CA ILE A 518 -3.34 13.24 20.47
C ILE A 518 -3.07 14.18 21.62
N SER A 519 -3.48 15.44 21.52
CA SER A 519 -3.22 16.46 22.52
C SER A 519 -3.87 16.19 23.87
N ASN A 520 -4.93 15.38 23.91
CA ASN A 520 -5.67 15.08 25.16
C ASN A 520 -5.28 13.73 25.80
N ALA A 521 -4.39 12.94 25.16
CA ALA A 521 -4.16 11.54 25.55
C ALA A 521 -2.90 11.31 26.41
N SER A 522 -1.92 12.22 26.39
CA SER A 522 -0.63 12.01 27.07
C SER A 522 0.15 13.32 27.31
N LEU A 523 1.18 13.26 28.15
CA LEU A 523 2.12 14.38 28.35
C LEU A 523 2.90 14.73 27.08
N LEU A 524 3.04 13.82 26.13
CA LEU A 524 3.66 14.08 24.83
C LEU A 524 2.92 15.16 24.01
N GLN A 525 1.66 15.43 24.32
CA GLN A 525 0.91 16.56 23.75
C GLN A 525 1.62 17.90 23.95
N TYR A 526 2.28 18.07 25.11
CA TYR A 526 3.00 19.29 25.46
C TYR A 526 4.43 19.31 24.93
N TRP A 527 4.89 18.21 24.30
CA TRP A 527 6.22 18.13 23.74
C TRP A 527 6.29 18.84 22.39
N MET A 528 6.96 20.00 22.38
CA MET A 528 7.19 20.80 21.16
C MET A 528 5.96 21.03 20.27
N PRO A 529 4.81 21.51 20.79
CA PRO A 529 3.58 21.63 20.01
C PRO A 529 3.73 22.59 18.81
N SER A 530 4.55 23.65 18.96
CA SER A 530 4.86 24.58 17.86
C SER A 530 5.64 23.92 16.72
N VAL A 531 6.45 22.91 17.00
CA VAL A 531 7.15 22.13 15.96
C VAL A 531 6.14 21.26 15.21
N ARG A 532 5.22 20.61 15.91
CA ARG A 532 4.16 19.78 15.28
C ARG A 532 3.31 20.59 14.32
N SER A 533 2.81 21.75 14.75
CA SER A 533 2.00 22.64 13.90
C SER A 533 2.82 23.22 12.74
N THR A 534 4.10 23.54 12.97
CA THR A 534 4.99 24.00 11.89
C THR A 534 5.24 22.90 10.85
N GLU A 535 5.51 21.67 11.28
CA GLU A 535 5.67 20.52 10.37
C GLU A 535 4.39 20.19 9.60
N TYR A 536 3.25 20.27 10.26
CA TYR A 536 1.94 20.11 9.61
C TYR A 536 1.73 21.18 8.54
N ALA A 537 1.96 22.46 8.88
CA ALA A 537 1.82 23.57 7.95
C ALA A 537 2.80 23.46 6.77
N ALA A 538 4.06 23.09 7.03
CA ALA A 538 5.06 22.89 5.99
C ALA A 538 4.70 21.72 5.04
N ALA A 539 4.24 20.59 5.58
CA ALA A 539 3.80 19.44 4.77
C ALA A 539 2.58 19.81 3.93
N SER A 540 1.60 20.52 4.50
CA SER A 540 0.40 20.98 3.81
C SER A 540 0.74 21.99 2.72
N PHE A 541 1.66 22.94 3.00
CA PHE A 541 2.13 23.90 2.00
C PHE A 541 2.81 23.20 0.82
N VAL A 542 3.76 22.29 1.08
CA VAL A 542 4.45 21.54 0.02
C VAL A 542 3.46 20.68 -0.76
N GLY A 543 2.51 20.04 -0.10
CA GLY A 543 1.45 19.26 -0.74
C GLY A 543 0.56 20.11 -1.66
N GLY A 544 0.32 21.38 -1.34
CA GLY A 544 -0.45 22.32 -2.15
C GLY A 544 0.30 22.91 -3.36
N VAL A 545 1.64 22.76 -3.44
CA VAL A 545 2.41 23.31 -4.57
C VAL A 545 2.16 22.50 -5.84
N PRO A 546 1.70 23.10 -6.94
CA PRO A 546 1.44 22.39 -8.20
C PRO A 546 2.64 21.54 -8.65
N VAL A 547 2.42 20.33 -9.07
CA VAL A 547 3.41 19.33 -9.53
C VAL A 547 4.36 18.85 -8.43
N LEU A 548 4.91 19.75 -7.60
CA LEU A 548 5.80 19.35 -6.50
C LEU A 548 5.03 18.57 -5.42
N GLY A 549 3.83 19.00 -5.10
CA GLY A 549 2.94 18.35 -4.14
C GLY A 549 2.61 16.90 -4.52
N TRP A 550 2.55 16.57 -5.82
CA TRP A 550 2.33 15.19 -6.25
C TRP A 550 3.36 14.21 -5.65
N LEU A 551 4.60 14.65 -5.44
CA LEU A 551 5.64 13.80 -4.84
C LEU A 551 5.36 13.48 -3.36
N THR A 552 4.44 14.19 -2.73
CA THR A 552 4.00 13.97 -1.34
C THR A 552 2.62 13.31 -1.24
N HIS A 553 1.98 12.99 -2.38
CA HIS A 553 0.66 12.38 -2.45
C HIS A 553 0.75 10.92 -2.90
N GLY A 554 0.02 10.04 -2.23
CA GLY A 554 0.02 8.60 -2.51
C GLY A 554 -0.54 8.24 -3.88
N ASN A 555 -1.58 8.93 -4.36
CA ASN A 555 -2.22 8.70 -5.65
C ASN A 555 -1.26 8.88 -6.85
N PHE A 556 -0.30 9.81 -6.76
CA PHE A 556 0.76 9.93 -7.76
C PHE A 556 1.53 8.61 -7.93
N TYR A 557 1.86 7.93 -6.84
CA TYR A 557 2.58 6.65 -6.89
C TYR A 557 1.70 5.50 -7.35
N VAL A 558 0.40 5.53 -7.08
CA VAL A 558 -0.57 4.58 -7.64
C VAL A 558 -0.57 4.69 -9.16
N VAL A 559 -0.78 5.89 -9.69
CA VAL A 559 -0.75 6.17 -11.14
C VAL A 559 0.59 5.77 -11.76
N MET A 560 1.70 6.16 -11.14
CA MET A 560 3.04 5.81 -11.61
C MET A 560 3.25 4.29 -11.68
N CYS A 561 2.82 3.53 -10.67
CA CYS A 561 2.94 2.08 -10.65
C CYS A 561 2.08 1.42 -11.74
N VAL A 562 0.86 1.90 -11.97
CA VAL A 562 -0.02 1.39 -13.03
C VAL A 562 0.60 1.63 -14.41
N LEU A 563 1.03 2.86 -14.71
CA LEU A 563 1.64 3.21 -16.00
C LEU A 563 2.97 2.46 -16.24
N LEU A 564 3.76 2.26 -15.20
CA LEU A 564 4.99 1.46 -15.26
C LEU A 564 4.68 -0.02 -15.51
N GLY A 565 3.63 -0.56 -14.89
CA GLY A 565 3.11 -1.91 -15.16
C GLY A 565 2.69 -2.09 -16.63
N CYS A 566 1.99 -1.12 -17.19
CA CYS A 566 1.65 -1.09 -18.63
C CYS A 566 2.91 -1.16 -19.53
N ALA A 567 3.95 -0.37 -19.20
CA ALA A 567 5.21 -0.40 -19.93
C ALA A 567 5.92 -1.77 -19.84
N VAL A 568 5.85 -2.46 -18.68
CA VAL A 568 6.38 -3.81 -18.48
C VAL A 568 5.66 -4.81 -19.40
N ILE A 569 4.33 -4.74 -19.48
CA ILE A 569 3.50 -5.61 -20.34
C ILE A 569 3.79 -5.34 -21.83
N LEU A 570 3.84 -4.08 -22.26
CA LEU A 570 4.17 -3.68 -23.63
C LEU A 570 5.53 -4.19 -24.07
N LEU A 571 6.51 -4.19 -23.17
CA LEU A 571 7.84 -4.74 -23.41
C LEU A 571 7.90 -6.27 -23.29
N ARG A 572 6.78 -6.95 -23.09
CA ARG A 572 6.66 -8.42 -22.93
C ARG A 572 7.57 -8.99 -21.82
N ARG A 573 7.75 -8.23 -20.75
CA ARG A 573 8.55 -8.65 -19.60
C ARG A 573 7.72 -9.45 -18.61
N TRP A 574 7.06 -10.52 -19.07
CA TRP A 574 6.11 -11.33 -18.31
C TRP A 574 6.68 -11.84 -16.97
N GLY A 575 7.96 -12.21 -16.95
CA GLY A 575 8.63 -12.65 -15.71
C GLY A 575 8.78 -11.57 -14.65
N ASP A 576 8.62 -10.30 -15.00
CA ASP A 576 8.67 -9.20 -14.04
C ASP A 576 7.30 -8.97 -13.37
N LEU A 577 6.20 -9.44 -13.97
CA LEU A 577 4.84 -9.28 -13.45
C LEU A 577 4.65 -9.90 -12.06
N VAL A 578 5.36 -10.96 -11.72
CA VAL A 578 5.33 -11.58 -10.38
C VAL A 578 5.58 -10.54 -9.26
N ARG A 579 6.33 -9.48 -9.56
CA ARG A 579 6.62 -8.38 -8.64
C ARG A 579 5.56 -7.29 -8.65
N TYR A 580 4.81 -7.17 -9.74
CA TYR A 580 3.73 -6.17 -9.89
C TYR A 580 2.40 -6.65 -9.34
N VAL A 581 2.14 -7.96 -9.35
CA VAL A 581 0.86 -8.52 -8.86
C VAL A 581 0.56 -8.12 -7.41
N PRO A 582 1.49 -8.16 -6.44
CA PRO A 582 1.21 -7.67 -5.09
C PRO A 582 0.78 -6.21 -5.02
N LEU A 583 1.33 -5.36 -5.91
CA LEU A 583 0.97 -3.94 -5.97
C LEU A 583 -0.41 -3.74 -6.62
N VAL A 584 -0.75 -4.54 -7.63
CA VAL A 584 -2.10 -4.53 -8.23
C VAL A 584 -3.15 -4.99 -7.21
N LEU A 585 -2.84 -6.00 -6.40
CA LEU A 585 -3.72 -6.45 -5.30
C LEU A 585 -3.91 -5.34 -4.25
N LEU A 586 -2.85 -4.60 -3.91
CA LEU A 586 -2.94 -3.44 -3.02
C LEU A 586 -3.87 -2.36 -3.59
N ILE A 587 -3.81 -2.09 -4.90
CA ILE A 587 -4.74 -1.17 -5.55
C ILE A 587 -6.20 -1.66 -5.41
N GLY A 588 -6.44 -2.96 -5.62
CA GLY A 588 -7.75 -3.55 -5.37
C GLY A 588 -8.23 -3.39 -3.91
N VAL A 589 -7.34 -3.58 -2.94
CA VAL A 589 -7.62 -3.36 -1.51
C VAL A 589 -7.98 -1.90 -1.23
N MET A 590 -7.25 -0.93 -1.83
CA MET A 590 -7.57 0.49 -1.67
C MET A 590 -8.96 0.85 -2.17
N MET A 591 -9.39 0.29 -3.30
CA MET A 591 -10.73 0.50 -3.84
C MET A 591 -11.82 -0.02 -2.89
N MET A 592 -11.53 -1.06 -2.10
CA MET A 592 -12.43 -1.64 -1.09
C MET A 592 -12.32 -0.93 0.28
N ALA A 593 -11.29 -0.13 0.51
CA ALA A 593 -11.07 0.59 1.76
C ALA A 593 -12.20 1.58 2.07
N PRO A 594 -12.43 1.97 3.34
CA PRO A 594 -13.58 2.79 3.70
C PRO A 594 -13.53 4.22 3.15
N ALA A 595 -12.35 4.80 2.98
CA ALA A 595 -12.20 6.18 2.55
C ALA A 595 -11.61 6.29 1.14
N ASN A 596 -12.01 7.34 0.39
CA ASN A 596 -11.40 7.75 -0.86
C ASN A 596 -10.04 8.37 -0.59
N ASN A 597 -9.10 8.19 -1.50
CA ASN A 597 -7.77 8.83 -1.48
C ASN A 597 -7.12 8.90 -0.08
N PHE A 598 -7.19 7.78 0.66
CA PHE A 598 -6.65 7.70 2.01
C PHE A 598 -5.16 7.35 1.95
N GLU A 599 -4.31 8.30 2.26
CA GLU A 599 -2.87 8.23 2.00
C GLU A 599 -2.18 7.03 2.65
N ARG A 600 -2.56 6.67 3.87
CA ARG A 600 -1.96 5.54 4.60
C ARG A 600 -2.07 4.19 3.87
N HIS A 601 -3.07 4.02 3.00
CA HIS A 601 -3.24 2.79 2.23
C HIS A 601 -2.29 2.72 1.04
N MET A 602 -1.81 3.86 0.55
CA MET A 602 -0.94 3.99 -0.62
C MET A 602 0.56 3.93 -0.27
N LEU A 603 0.92 3.98 1.01
CA LEU A 603 2.32 3.97 1.47
C LEU A 603 3.17 2.85 0.86
N PRO A 604 2.71 1.58 0.74
CA PRO A 604 3.53 0.54 0.14
C PRO A 604 3.89 0.81 -1.33
N LEU A 605 2.96 1.40 -2.09
CA LEU A 605 3.22 1.80 -3.48
C LEU A 605 4.20 2.97 -3.53
N ALA A 606 4.02 3.99 -2.69
CA ALA A 606 4.92 5.12 -2.60
C ALA A 606 6.36 4.68 -2.27
N PHE A 607 6.52 3.77 -1.32
CA PHE A 607 7.83 3.26 -0.92
C PHE A 607 8.52 2.41 -2.00
N CYS A 608 7.74 1.70 -2.84
CA CYS A 608 8.29 0.85 -3.89
C CYS A 608 8.50 1.55 -5.23
N ALA A 609 7.76 2.61 -5.54
CA ALA A 609 7.65 3.17 -6.88
C ALA A 609 8.99 3.57 -7.52
N TRP A 610 9.84 4.33 -6.81
CA TRP A 610 11.14 4.74 -7.34
C TRP A 610 12.13 3.58 -7.48
N LEU A 611 12.04 2.57 -6.63
CA LEU A 611 12.84 1.35 -6.73
C LEU A 611 12.42 0.51 -7.94
N MET A 612 11.11 0.45 -8.21
CA MET A 612 10.57 -0.19 -9.41
C MET A 612 11.03 0.52 -10.68
N LEU A 613 11.01 1.85 -10.70
CA LEU A 613 11.49 2.63 -11.85
C LEU A 613 12.99 2.41 -12.07
N LEU A 614 13.80 2.45 -11.01
CA LEU A 614 15.23 2.15 -11.09
C LEU A 614 15.48 0.77 -11.69
N GLN A 615 14.76 -0.25 -11.21
CA GLN A 615 14.87 -1.60 -11.71
C GLN A 615 14.42 -1.71 -13.17
N PHE A 616 13.29 -1.12 -13.52
CA PHE A 616 12.73 -1.13 -14.87
C PHE A 616 13.73 -0.60 -15.90
N VAL A 617 14.39 0.54 -15.60
CA VAL A 617 15.41 1.15 -16.45
C VAL A 617 16.66 0.27 -16.55
N HIS A 618 17.11 -0.31 -15.45
CA HIS A 618 18.29 -1.20 -15.44
C HIS A 618 18.03 -2.49 -16.23
N ASP A 619 16.90 -3.13 -16.03
CA ASP A 619 16.55 -4.39 -16.73
C ASP A 619 16.38 -4.18 -18.25
N GLY A 620 15.88 -3.01 -18.66
CA GLY A 620 15.79 -2.65 -20.06
C GLY A 620 17.14 -2.53 -20.74
N ARG A 621 18.05 -1.80 -20.12
CA ARG A 621 19.42 -1.65 -20.65
C ARG A 621 20.18 -2.98 -20.71
N ALA A 622 19.93 -3.87 -19.74
CA ALA A 622 20.54 -5.21 -19.71
C ALA A 622 20.00 -6.16 -20.80
N ALA A 623 18.73 -6.08 -21.14
CA ALA A 623 18.11 -6.89 -22.20
C ALA A 623 18.65 -6.55 -23.57
N TRP A 624 18.80 -5.27 -23.85
CA TRP A 624 19.30 -4.76 -25.14
C TRP A 624 20.78 -5.12 -25.41
N GLY A 625 21.61 -5.08 -24.38
CA GLY A 625 22.99 -5.52 -24.51
C GLY A 625 23.12 -6.98 -24.97
N ARG A 626 22.15 -7.84 -24.59
CA ARG A 626 22.09 -9.24 -25.00
C ARG A 626 21.67 -9.44 -26.46
N GLU A 627 20.67 -8.69 -26.94
CA GLU A 627 20.20 -8.77 -28.33
C GLU A 627 21.27 -8.29 -29.32
N ARG A 628 22.02 -7.25 -28.96
CA ARG A 628 23.09 -6.73 -29.82
C ARG A 628 24.23 -7.73 -29.98
N ILE A 629 24.59 -8.47 -28.91
CA ILE A 629 25.61 -9.51 -28.97
C ILE A 629 25.12 -10.71 -29.77
N ALA A 630 23.84 -11.10 -29.64
CA ALA A 630 23.26 -12.20 -30.41
C ALA A 630 23.12 -11.89 -31.91
N ARG A 631 23.13 -10.61 -32.33
CA ARG A 631 23.13 -10.20 -33.76
C ARG A 631 24.53 -10.05 -34.35
N VAL A 632 25.57 -9.99 -33.50
CA VAL A 632 26.98 -9.86 -33.93
C VAL A 632 27.70 -11.22 -33.92
N MET A 633 27.12 -12.23 -33.26
CA MET A 633 27.50 -13.63 -33.37
C MET A 633 26.58 -14.35 -34.38
#